data_993374191bb2724ea721cdb9512a4928
#
_entry.id   993374191bb2724ea721cdb9512a4928
#
_cell.length_a   1.000
_cell.length_b   1.000
_cell.length_c   1.000
_cell.angle_alpha   90.00
_cell.angle_beta   90.00
_cell.angle_gamma   90.00
#
_symmetry.space_group_name_H-M   'P 1'
#
loop_
_entity.id
_entity.type
_entity.pdbx_description
1 polymer ?
#
loop_
_entity_poly.entity_id
_entity_poly.type
_entity_poly.pdbx_seq_one_letter_code
_entity_poly.pdbx_strand_id
1 'polypeptide(L)'
;FAMNFFVVTLGLIAVAIPAAPFWEGEEHFDFVFGMAPRIVAASLMAFLVGSFLNAYVMSKMKIASQGRNFSARAILSTVVGETADSLIFFPVAFGGVIAWKELLIMMGIQIVLKSMYEVIILPVTIRVVKAIKQIDGSDVYDTDISYNVLKIKDI
;
A
#
# COMPACT_ATOMS: atom_id res chain seq x y z
N PHE A 1 9.70 4.84 2.95
CA PHE A 1 9.90 5.70 1.75
C PHE A 1 11.29 6.32 1.70
N ALA A 2 11.86 6.87 2.79
CA ALA A 2 13.22 7.43 2.79
C ALA A 2 14.27 6.42 2.31
N MET A 3 14.20 5.16 2.77
CA MET A 3 15.09 4.08 2.33
C MET A 3 14.91 3.79 0.83
N ASN A 4 13.67 3.72 0.35
CA ASN A 4 13.41 3.48 -1.07
C ASN A 4 13.98 4.61 -1.95
N PHE A 5 13.81 5.86 -1.52
CA PHE A 5 14.40 7.01 -2.21
C PHE A 5 15.93 6.92 -2.27
N PHE A 6 16.57 6.56 -1.15
CA PHE A 6 18.01 6.36 -1.09
C PHE A 6 18.49 5.26 -2.04
N VAL A 7 17.84 4.09 -2.01
CA VAL A 7 18.19 2.95 -2.89
C VAL A 7 18.02 3.32 -4.38
N VAL A 8 16.93 4.00 -4.74
CA VAL A 8 16.71 4.47 -6.11
C VAL A 8 17.80 5.45 -6.54
N THR A 9 18.17 6.39 -5.67
CA THR A 9 19.23 7.36 -5.97
C THR A 9 20.57 6.66 -6.22
N LEU A 10 20.94 5.69 -5.38
CA LEU A 10 22.15 4.89 -5.59
C LEU A 10 22.10 4.08 -6.90
N GLY A 11 20.93 3.48 -7.21
CA GLY A 11 20.73 2.76 -8.47
C GLY A 11 20.91 3.65 -9.69
N LEU A 12 20.35 4.87 -9.68
CA LEU A 12 20.52 5.85 -10.76
C LEU A 12 21.97 6.34 -10.91
N ILE A 13 22.69 6.51 -9.79
CA ILE A 13 24.12 6.83 -9.82
C ILE A 13 24.90 5.67 -10.46
N ALA A 14 24.55 4.42 -10.10
CA ALA A 14 25.21 3.24 -10.69
C ALA A 14 24.97 3.11 -12.19
N VAL A 15 23.76 3.39 -12.68
CA VAL A 15 23.40 3.47 -14.11
C VAL A 15 24.22 4.54 -14.86
N ALA A 16 24.54 5.66 -14.20
CA ALA A 16 25.33 6.74 -14.80
C ALA A 16 26.82 6.42 -14.92
N ILE A 17 27.31 5.34 -14.32
CA ILE A 17 28.70 4.88 -14.42
C ILE A 17 28.85 4.01 -15.66
N PRO A 18 29.77 4.30 -16.60
CA PRO A 18 29.97 3.46 -17.77
C PRO A 18 30.31 2.01 -17.40
N ALA A 19 29.67 1.07 -18.07
CA ALA A 19 29.90 -0.35 -17.85
C ALA A 19 31.32 -0.79 -18.25
N ALA A 20 31.84 -1.80 -17.57
CA ALA A 20 33.11 -2.40 -17.98
C ALA A 20 32.96 -3.08 -19.34
N PRO A 21 33.97 -2.98 -20.26
CA PRO A 21 33.86 -3.49 -21.63
C PRO A 21 33.54 -4.98 -21.76
N PHE A 22 33.79 -5.75 -20.71
CA PHE A 22 33.54 -7.21 -20.68
C PHE A 22 32.19 -7.59 -20.05
N TRP A 23 31.40 -6.60 -19.61
CA TRP A 23 30.12 -6.86 -18.96
C TRP A 23 28.96 -6.70 -19.93
N GLU A 24 28.27 -7.78 -20.22
CA GLU A 24 27.16 -7.85 -21.20
C GLU A 24 25.77 -7.55 -20.56
N GLY A 25 25.72 -7.28 -19.25
CA GLY A 25 24.45 -7.08 -18.51
C GLY A 25 23.95 -5.63 -18.42
N GLU A 26 24.62 -4.66 -19.05
CA GLU A 26 24.34 -3.23 -18.95
C GLU A 26 22.90 -2.88 -19.32
N GLU A 27 22.40 -3.35 -20.46
CA GLU A 27 21.03 -3.07 -20.94
C GLU A 27 19.97 -3.53 -19.94
N HIS A 28 20.15 -4.71 -19.35
CA HIS A 28 19.19 -5.26 -18.36
C HIS A 28 19.26 -4.49 -17.03
N PHE A 29 20.45 -4.11 -16.61
CA PHE A 29 20.67 -3.31 -15.42
C PHE A 29 20.03 -1.94 -15.54
N ASP A 30 20.28 -1.24 -16.64
CA ASP A 30 19.75 0.06 -16.94
C ASP A 30 18.22 0.05 -17.04
N PHE A 31 17.65 -0.98 -17.65
CA PHE A 31 16.21 -1.16 -17.71
C PHE A 31 15.60 -1.28 -16.31
N VAL A 32 16.13 -2.14 -15.45
CA VAL A 32 15.60 -2.39 -14.11
C VAL A 32 15.72 -1.14 -13.22
N PHE A 33 16.90 -0.53 -13.17
CA PHE A 33 17.13 0.64 -12.32
C PHE A 33 16.53 1.93 -12.90
N GLY A 34 16.43 2.03 -14.22
CA GLY A 34 15.73 3.14 -14.88
C GLY A 34 14.24 3.18 -14.60
N MET A 35 13.60 2.01 -14.35
CA MET A 35 12.21 1.96 -13.93
C MET A 35 11.99 2.25 -12.44
N ALA A 36 13.01 2.15 -11.60
CA ALA A 36 12.86 2.24 -10.15
C ALA A 36 12.23 3.57 -9.67
N PRO A 37 12.57 4.76 -10.20
CA PRO A 37 11.90 6.02 -9.81
C PRO A 37 10.40 6.01 -10.06
N ARG A 38 9.98 5.48 -11.21
CA ARG A 38 8.58 5.36 -11.59
C ARG A 38 7.82 4.43 -10.66
N ILE A 39 8.43 3.28 -10.30
CA ILE A 39 7.86 2.32 -9.36
C ILE A 39 7.71 2.93 -7.97
N VAL A 40 8.72 3.65 -7.47
CA VAL A 40 8.67 4.30 -6.14
C VAL A 40 7.61 5.41 -6.10
N ALA A 41 7.52 6.23 -7.15
CA ALA A 41 6.47 7.26 -7.24
C ALA A 41 5.07 6.63 -7.27
N ALA A 42 4.87 5.58 -8.09
CA ALA A 42 3.62 4.83 -8.15
C ALA A 42 3.25 4.24 -6.79
N SER A 43 4.23 3.62 -6.10
CA SER A 43 4.06 3.03 -4.77
C SER A 43 3.66 4.06 -3.72
N LEU A 44 4.27 5.25 -3.74
CA LEU A 44 3.92 6.32 -2.81
C LEU A 44 2.47 6.80 -3.01
N MET A 45 2.07 7.06 -4.25
CA MET A 45 0.71 7.49 -4.57
C MET A 45 -0.32 6.41 -4.20
N ALA A 46 -0.07 5.17 -4.58
CA ALA A 46 -0.94 4.04 -4.28
C ALA A 46 -1.09 3.82 -2.77
N PHE A 47 0.03 3.84 -2.03
CA PHE A 47 0.04 3.71 -0.58
C PHE A 47 -0.78 4.80 0.12
N LEU A 48 -0.62 6.07 -0.26
CA LEU A 48 -1.36 7.16 0.36
C LEU A 48 -2.87 6.99 0.17
N VAL A 49 -3.32 6.69 -1.05
CA VAL A 49 -4.75 6.51 -1.34
C VAL A 49 -5.27 5.22 -0.72
N GLY A 50 -4.57 4.10 -0.87
CA GLY A 50 -4.97 2.80 -0.34
C GLY A 50 -5.07 2.82 1.19
N SER A 51 -4.06 3.37 1.88
CA SER A 51 -4.04 3.50 3.34
C SER A 51 -5.14 4.40 3.86
N PHE A 52 -5.39 5.54 3.18
CA PHE A 52 -6.49 6.44 3.54
C PHE A 52 -7.84 5.74 3.41
N LEU A 53 -8.10 5.06 2.31
CA LEU A 53 -9.36 4.35 2.09
C LEU A 53 -9.54 3.20 3.07
N ASN A 54 -8.48 2.44 3.37
CA ASN A 54 -8.51 1.40 4.38
C ASN A 54 -8.91 1.97 5.76
N ALA A 55 -8.24 3.03 6.21
CA ALA A 55 -8.52 3.68 7.48
C ALA A 55 -9.94 4.27 7.52
N TYR A 56 -10.36 4.93 6.43
CA TYR A 56 -11.70 5.50 6.30
C TYR A 56 -12.81 4.43 6.41
N VAL A 57 -12.68 3.34 5.64
CA VAL A 57 -13.66 2.24 5.66
C VAL A 57 -13.68 1.58 7.05
N MET A 58 -12.51 1.31 7.64
CA MET A 58 -12.40 0.72 8.97
C MET A 58 -13.12 1.58 10.03
N SER A 59 -12.92 2.91 10.01
CA SER A 59 -13.53 3.85 10.93
C SER A 59 -15.05 3.94 10.70
N LYS A 60 -15.51 4.13 9.46
CA LYS A 60 -16.95 4.19 9.15
C LYS A 60 -17.69 2.91 9.53
N MET A 61 -17.10 1.76 9.26
CA MET A 61 -17.67 0.47 9.68
C MET A 61 -17.66 0.29 11.20
N LYS A 62 -16.69 0.86 11.92
CA LYS A 62 -16.67 0.82 13.40
C LYS A 62 -17.86 1.57 13.97
N ILE A 63 -18.14 2.77 13.46
CA ILE A 63 -19.29 3.59 13.87
C ILE A 63 -20.60 2.85 13.53
N ALA A 64 -20.75 2.39 12.28
CA ALA A 64 -21.97 1.72 11.82
C ALA A 64 -22.28 0.41 12.58
N SER A 65 -21.25 -0.36 12.96
CA SER A 65 -21.38 -1.62 13.69
C SER A 65 -21.34 -1.45 15.21
N GLN A 66 -21.25 -0.24 15.73
CA GLN A 66 -21.08 0.03 17.17
C GLN A 66 -19.92 -0.76 17.78
N GLY A 67 -18.80 -0.82 17.07
CA GLY A 67 -17.60 -1.55 17.50
C GLY A 67 -17.66 -3.08 17.33
N ARG A 68 -18.78 -3.64 16.90
CA ARG A 68 -18.95 -5.09 16.68
C ARG A 68 -18.23 -5.54 15.39
N ASN A 69 -18.09 -6.85 15.23
CA ASN A 69 -17.58 -7.49 14.00
C ASN A 69 -16.24 -6.96 13.51
N PHE A 70 -15.26 -6.87 14.41
CA PHE A 70 -13.90 -6.41 14.08
C PHE A 70 -13.31 -7.15 12.87
N SER A 71 -13.49 -8.48 12.81
CA SER A 71 -12.98 -9.31 11.71
C SER A 71 -13.51 -8.89 10.34
N ALA A 72 -14.82 -8.67 10.22
CA ALA A 72 -15.42 -8.25 8.97
C ALA A 72 -14.94 -6.85 8.56
N ARG A 73 -14.76 -5.94 9.52
CA ARG A 73 -14.22 -4.60 9.26
C ARG A 73 -12.78 -4.65 8.78
N ALA A 74 -11.93 -5.44 9.43
CA ALA A 74 -10.53 -5.60 9.04
C ALA A 74 -10.44 -6.12 7.60
N ILE A 75 -11.10 -7.23 7.28
CA ILE A 75 -11.05 -7.81 5.95
C ILE A 75 -11.61 -6.85 4.88
N LEU A 76 -12.80 -6.28 5.10
CA LEU A 76 -13.43 -5.42 4.10
C LEU A 76 -12.65 -4.11 3.86
N SER A 77 -12.12 -3.50 4.92
CA SER A 77 -11.29 -2.30 4.77
C SER A 77 -9.98 -2.60 4.03
N THR A 78 -9.36 -3.74 4.31
CA THR A 78 -8.16 -4.21 3.59
C THR A 78 -8.47 -4.46 2.11
N VAL A 79 -9.54 -5.16 1.78
CA VAL A 79 -9.94 -5.41 0.38
C VAL A 79 -10.15 -4.09 -0.38
N VAL A 80 -10.82 -3.11 0.23
CA VAL A 80 -11.04 -1.79 -0.40
C VAL A 80 -9.72 -1.04 -0.57
N GLY A 81 -8.89 -1.00 0.47
CA GLY A 81 -7.58 -0.33 0.42
C GLY A 81 -6.65 -0.94 -0.62
N GLU A 82 -6.54 -2.27 -0.67
CA GLU A 82 -5.72 -3.01 -1.63
C GLU A 82 -6.23 -2.89 -3.07
N THR A 83 -7.54 -2.83 -3.26
CA THR A 83 -8.13 -2.59 -4.58
C THR A 83 -7.72 -1.21 -5.09
N ALA A 84 -7.85 -0.18 -4.27
CA ALA A 84 -7.46 1.17 -4.64
C ALA A 84 -5.94 1.30 -4.87
N ASP A 85 -5.12 0.70 -4.00
CA ASP A 85 -3.67 0.61 -4.16
C ASP A 85 -3.31 -0.01 -5.52
N SER A 86 -3.86 -1.18 -5.82
CA SER A 86 -3.58 -1.90 -7.06
C SER A 86 -4.03 -1.14 -8.31
N LEU A 87 -5.20 -0.49 -8.27
CA LEU A 87 -5.72 0.32 -9.38
C LEU A 87 -4.86 1.54 -9.70
N ILE A 88 -4.07 2.03 -8.75
CA ILE A 88 -3.13 3.14 -8.95
C ILE A 88 -1.74 2.61 -9.28
N PHE A 89 -1.24 1.68 -8.47
CA PHE A 89 0.13 1.18 -8.59
C PHE A 89 0.43 0.58 -9.95
N PHE A 90 -0.32 -0.44 -10.37
CA PHE A 90 -0.01 -1.19 -11.59
C PHE A 90 -0.06 -0.33 -12.86
N PRO A 91 -1.10 0.49 -13.11
CA PRO A 91 -1.13 1.33 -14.30
C PRO A 91 -0.01 2.40 -14.30
N VAL A 92 0.30 2.99 -13.15
CA VAL A 92 1.34 4.02 -13.07
C VAL A 92 2.73 3.40 -13.17
N ALA A 93 3.00 2.30 -12.48
CA ALA A 93 4.31 1.64 -12.50
C ALA A 93 4.60 0.96 -13.84
N PHE A 94 3.64 0.22 -14.40
CA PHE A 94 3.86 -0.70 -15.52
C PHE A 94 3.05 -0.38 -16.77
N GLY A 95 2.21 0.66 -16.77
CA GLY A 95 1.45 1.08 -17.95
C GLY A 95 2.39 1.42 -19.11
N GLY A 96 2.13 0.83 -20.28
CA GLY A 96 2.97 0.93 -21.47
C GLY A 96 4.18 -0.02 -21.50
N VAL A 97 4.48 -0.73 -20.40
CA VAL A 97 5.56 -1.73 -20.32
C VAL A 97 4.99 -3.15 -20.39
N ILE A 98 3.88 -3.37 -19.68
CA ILE A 98 3.18 -4.66 -19.61
C ILE A 98 1.81 -4.50 -20.28
N ALA A 99 1.35 -5.54 -20.99
CA ALA A 99 0.04 -5.53 -21.62
C ALA A 99 -1.09 -5.42 -20.58
N TRP A 100 -2.17 -4.70 -20.89
CA TRP A 100 -3.27 -4.44 -19.94
C TRP A 100 -3.93 -5.71 -19.40
N LYS A 101 -3.98 -6.76 -20.19
CA LYS A 101 -4.53 -8.06 -19.76
C LYS A 101 -3.73 -8.64 -18.59
N GLU A 102 -2.41 -8.65 -18.71
CA GLU A 102 -1.50 -9.14 -17.69
C GLU A 102 -1.54 -8.26 -16.44
N LEU A 103 -1.62 -6.93 -16.60
CA LEU A 103 -1.80 -5.99 -15.47
C LEU A 103 -3.07 -6.31 -14.68
N LEU A 104 -4.19 -6.54 -15.34
CA LEU A 104 -5.45 -6.89 -14.67
C LEU A 104 -5.35 -8.22 -13.91
N ILE A 105 -4.66 -9.21 -14.47
CA ILE A 105 -4.42 -10.49 -13.80
C ILE A 105 -3.53 -10.28 -12.57
N MET A 106 -2.44 -9.52 -12.68
CA MET A 106 -1.54 -9.21 -11.58
C MET A 106 -2.26 -8.47 -10.44
N MET A 107 -3.10 -7.48 -10.78
CA MET A 107 -3.94 -6.75 -9.80
C MET A 107 -4.87 -7.71 -9.06
N GLY A 108 -5.59 -8.57 -9.78
CA GLY A 108 -6.49 -9.56 -9.19
C GLY A 108 -5.76 -10.53 -8.25
N ILE A 109 -4.64 -11.07 -8.68
CA ILE A 109 -3.81 -11.98 -7.87
C ILE A 109 -3.32 -11.26 -6.62
N GLN A 110 -2.81 -10.04 -6.73
CA GLN A 110 -2.32 -9.27 -5.59
C GLN A 110 -3.40 -9.03 -4.55
N ILE A 111 -4.59 -8.57 -4.97
CA ILE A 111 -5.73 -8.33 -4.08
C ILE A 111 -6.12 -9.62 -3.34
N VAL A 112 -6.22 -10.73 -4.07
CA VAL A 112 -6.58 -12.04 -3.48
C VAL A 112 -5.52 -12.49 -2.47
N LEU A 113 -4.24 -12.48 -2.84
CA LEU A 113 -3.16 -12.95 -1.96
C LEU A 113 -3.03 -12.10 -0.69
N LYS A 114 -3.10 -10.77 -0.79
CA LYS A 114 -3.05 -9.88 0.36
C LYS A 114 -4.28 -10.04 1.27
N SER A 115 -5.47 -10.19 0.68
CA SER A 115 -6.70 -10.45 1.45
C SER A 115 -6.65 -11.81 2.15
N MET A 116 -6.13 -12.84 1.50
CA MET A 116 -5.91 -14.15 2.14
C MET A 116 -4.92 -14.07 3.30
N TYR A 117 -3.82 -13.35 3.12
CA TYR A 117 -2.85 -13.12 4.19
C TYR A 117 -3.51 -12.44 5.40
N GLU A 118 -4.33 -11.41 5.17
CA GLU A 118 -5.08 -10.73 6.23
C GLU A 118 -5.98 -11.71 7.00
N VAL A 119 -6.71 -12.59 6.29
CA VAL A 119 -7.56 -13.63 6.93
C VAL A 119 -6.73 -14.57 7.80
N ILE A 120 -5.55 -15.00 7.34
CA ILE A 120 -4.66 -15.91 8.07
C ILE A 120 -4.11 -15.23 9.34
N ILE A 121 -3.73 -13.94 9.23
CA ILE A 121 -3.16 -13.17 10.35
C ILE A 121 -4.23 -12.66 11.33
N LEU A 122 -5.48 -12.58 10.92
CA LEU A 122 -6.59 -12.00 11.68
C LEU A 122 -6.70 -12.52 13.14
N PRO A 123 -6.53 -13.81 13.46
CA PRO A 123 -6.56 -14.28 14.84
C PRO A 123 -5.48 -13.64 15.73
N VAL A 124 -4.30 -13.37 15.16
CA VAL A 124 -3.20 -12.69 15.85
C VAL A 124 -3.55 -11.22 16.05
N THR A 125 -4.00 -10.55 15.00
CA THR A 125 -4.44 -9.15 15.02
C THR A 125 -5.50 -8.91 16.08
N ILE A 126 -6.51 -9.78 16.18
CA ILE A 126 -7.57 -9.70 17.21
C ILE A 126 -6.99 -9.77 18.62
N ARG A 127 -6.03 -10.67 18.88
CA ARG A 127 -5.40 -10.79 20.20
C ARG A 127 -4.61 -9.53 20.56
N VAL A 128 -3.83 -9.02 19.63
CA VAL A 128 -3.03 -7.80 19.81
C VAL A 128 -3.94 -6.60 20.08
N VAL A 129 -4.97 -6.38 19.26
CA VAL A 129 -5.93 -5.28 19.44
C VAL A 129 -6.65 -5.36 20.79
N LYS A 130 -7.07 -6.57 21.22
CA LYS A 130 -7.68 -6.76 22.55
C LYS A 130 -6.71 -6.39 23.67
N ALA A 131 -5.45 -6.82 23.58
CA ALA A 131 -4.43 -6.51 24.58
C ALA A 131 -4.17 -5.00 24.69
N ILE A 132 -4.06 -4.31 23.53
CA ILE A 132 -3.87 -2.84 23.50
C ILE A 132 -5.06 -2.13 24.13
N LYS A 133 -6.31 -2.49 23.77
CA LYS A 133 -7.51 -1.88 24.36
C LYS A 133 -7.62 -2.09 25.87
N GLN A 134 -7.12 -3.22 26.38
CA GLN A 134 -7.06 -3.46 27.83
C GLN A 134 -6.03 -2.58 28.53
N ILE A 135 -4.90 -2.29 27.89
CA ILE A 135 -3.85 -1.42 28.44
C ILE A 135 -4.30 0.03 28.40
N ASP A 136 -4.85 0.50 27.29
CA ASP A 136 -5.26 1.89 27.09
C ASP A 136 -6.55 2.25 27.84
N GLY A 137 -7.37 1.25 28.21
CA GLY A 137 -8.64 1.44 28.90
C GLY A 137 -9.69 2.22 28.10
N SER A 138 -9.46 2.45 26.81
CA SER A 138 -10.32 3.27 25.94
C SER A 138 -10.67 2.56 24.63
N ASP A 139 -11.87 2.83 24.12
CA ASP A 139 -12.30 2.45 22.77
C ASP A 139 -12.81 3.70 22.04
N VAL A 140 -11.88 4.41 21.40
CA VAL A 140 -12.15 5.70 20.73
C VAL A 140 -12.97 5.49 19.47
N TYR A 141 -14.01 6.31 19.27
CA TYR A 141 -14.83 6.37 18.06
C TYR A 141 -14.64 7.71 17.36
N ASP A 142 -14.38 7.66 16.06
CA ASP A 142 -14.12 8.83 15.20
C ASP A 142 -15.45 9.50 14.77
N THR A 143 -16.31 9.88 15.72
CA THR A 143 -17.65 10.43 15.42
C THR A 143 -17.59 11.87 14.92
N ASP A 144 -16.63 12.66 15.39
CA ASP A 144 -16.53 14.10 15.14
C ASP A 144 -15.29 14.48 14.30
N ILE A 145 -14.66 13.50 13.64
CA ILE A 145 -13.43 13.72 12.87
C ILE A 145 -13.78 14.12 11.42
N SER A 146 -13.12 15.16 10.94
CA SER A 146 -13.13 15.56 9.53
C SER A 146 -12.11 14.74 8.75
N TYR A 147 -12.55 13.96 7.75
CA TYR A 147 -11.66 13.21 6.84
C TYR A 147 -11.11 14.07 5.70
N ASN A 148 -11.24 15.40 5.79
CA ASN A 148 -10.67 16.31 4.81
C ASN A 148 -9.15 16.46 5.06
N VAL A 149 -8.34 15.78 4.24
CA VAL A 149 -6.87 15.78 4.34
C VAL A 149 -6.22 17.15 4.13
N LEU A 150 -6.96 18.13 3.59
CA LEU A 150 -6.48 19.50 3.38
C LEU A 150 -6.76 20.42 4.59
N LYS A 151 -7.49 19.94 5.59
CA LYS A 151 -7.88 20.71 6.77
C LYS A 151 -6.83 20.55 7.88
N ILE A 152 -5.66 21.17 7.72
CA ILE A 152 -4.51 21.04 8.63
C ILE A 152 -4.69 21.88 9.93
N LYS A 153 -5.66 22.80 9.96
CA LYS A 153 -5.81 23.76 11.05
C LYS A 153 -6.64 23.30 12.27
N ASP A 154 -7.24 22.12 12.22
CA ASP A 154 -8.12 21.60 13.27
C ASP A 154 -7.56 20.30 13.90
N ILE A 155 -6.24 20.13 13.90
CA ILE A 155 -5.52 19.03 14.59
C ILE A 155 -5.03 19.53 15.96
#